data_a426527fa45c1811779ec840cbb68637
#
_entry.id   a426527fa45c1811779ec840cbb68637
#
_cell.length_a   1.000
_cell.length_b   1.000
_cell.length_c   1.000
_cell.angle_alpha   90.00
_cell.angle_beta   90.00
_cell.angle_gamma   90.00
#
_symmetry.space_group_name_H-M   'P 1'
#
loop_
_entity.id
_entity.type
_entity.pdbx_description
1 polymer ?
#
loop_
_entity_poly.entity_id
_entity_poly.type
_entity_poly.pdbx_seq_one_letter_code
_entity_poly.pdbx_strand_id
1 'polypeptide(L)'
;MRMDEYLRTVTEQVRCSRMHDSIAEELKDHILDQAEAFEEEGTDHEQALELAVREMGDPVETGVALDRIHRPHMSVEMLVLVSLISVLSLVFYGSMLVFAEDASINGMEYWFQQQVKYTMTGFLLMLLVCRIDYSVLGKWSRQIAGGILLFILLSLVTGVQVYGRIYGLRVGPVMIPTFGMIWLYVPAYAAVLYTYRGRSYKGLTGLLIWTLLPVFLVLRLPGLNQAVMLLFICLLLFSIAVGKGWYQVSPRKMLAAVWGMMILAPAMMLGTGMLAEYQVKRLQAWLGYGEPSYAAQTAYECLRTSRLLGASGNHVWQKLPGWNSEYILVSLTSAYGLLAAVTAVTLLLLLWVKMFHISSHQKNQLGMMVGYGCSMVLLAQSGLVLVMNLGLLPSAAITIPFFSAGGSNMVSSYILTGLVLSIYRYKDILPGNPVKRMHPASAE
;
A
#
# COMPACT_ATOMS: atom_id res chain seq x y z
N MET A 1 -32.77 -24.51 28.31
CA MET A 1 -32.45 -23.13 27.84
C MET A 1 -33.02 -22.95 26.44
N ARG A 2 -33.69 -21.85 26.17
CA ARG A 2 -34.24 -21.59 24.83
C ARG A 2 -33.12 -21.23 23.85
N MET A 3 -33.29 -21.55 22.59
CA MET A 3 -32.32 -21.27 21.52
C MET A 3 -31.89 -19.77 21.49
N ASP A 4 -32.87 -18.86 21.56
CA ASP A 4 -32.59 -17.40 21.54
C ASP A 4 -31.75 -16.95 22.74
N GLU A 5 -31.95 -17.54 23.91
CA GLU A 5 -31.21 -17.28 25.13
C GLU A 5 -29.76 -17.80 25.00
N TYR A 6 -29.59 -19.01 24.41
CA TYR A 6 -28.30 -19.59 24.10
C TYR A 6 -27.49 -18.69 23.16
N LEU A 7 -28.07 -18.32 22.00
CA LEU A 7 -27.45 -17.46 21.01
C LEU A 7 -27.04 -16.11 21.58
N ARG A 8 -27.89 -15.50 22.40
CA ARG A 8 -27.59 -14.24 23.08
C ARG A 8 -26.44 -14.39 24.07
N THR A 9 -26.41 -15.44 24.88
CA THR A 9 -25.35 -15.68 25.85
C THR A 9 -24.02 -15.91 25.16
N VAL A 10 -23.99 -16.66 24.06
CA VAL A 10 -22.77 -16.88 23.25
C VAL A 10 -22.27 -15.56 22.67
N THR A 11 -23.16 -14.77 22.05
CA THR A 11 -22.75 -13.51 21.42
C THR A 11 -22.30 -12.45 22.40
N GLU A 12 -22.83 -12.42 23.62
CA GLU A 12 -22.39 -11.54 24.72
C GLU A 12 -20.92 -11.81 25.14
N GLN A 13 -20.39 -13.05 24.93
CA GLN A 13 -19.00 -13.38 25.20
C GLN A 13 -18.05 -12.92 24.09
N VAL A 14 -18.54 -12.68 22.88
CA VAL A 14 -17.74 -12.27 21.73
C VAL A 14 -17.56 -10.76 21.71
N ARG A 15 -16.32 -10.27 21.87
CA ARG A 15 -16.00 -8.83 21.91
C ARG A 15 -16.24 -8.10 20.59
N CYS A 16 -16.19 -8.83 19.46
CA CYS A 16 -16.39 -8.25 18.15
C CYS A 16 -17.88 -8.21 17.81
N SER A 17 -18.57 -7.10 18.10
CA SER A 17 -20.01 -6.93 17.87
C SER A 17 -20.43 -7.15 16.41
N ARG A 18 -19.52 -6.97 15.44
CA ARG A 18 -19.79 -7.23 14.01
C ARG A 18 -19.98 -8.70 13.67
N MET A 19 -19.45 -9.59 14.50
CA MET A 19 -19.60 -11.03 14.30
C MET A 19 -20.86 -11.57 14.98
N HIS A 20 -21.55 -10.79 15.83
CA HIS A 20 -22.69 -11.26 16.57
C HIS A 20 -23.78 -11.83 15.66
N ASP A 21 -24.18 -11.07 14.62
CA ASP A 21 -25.23 -11.51 13.70
C ASP A 21 -24.80 -12.75 12.91
N SER A 22 -23.56 -12.78 12.41
CA SER A 22 -23.06 -13.93 11.62
C SER A 22 -22.87 -15.18 12.47
N ILE A 23 -22.36 -15.04 13.70
CA ILE A 23 -22.21 -16.14 14.65
C ILE A 23 -23.58 -16.65 15.08
N ALA A 24 -24.53 -15.74 15.37
CA ALA A 24 -25.88 -16.12 15.76
C ALA A 24 -26.60 -16.87 14.62
N GLU A 25 -26.45 -16.43 13.36
CA GLU A 25 -27.05 -17.08 12.20
C GLU A 25 -26.44 -18.47 11.97
N GLU A 26 -25.10 -18.60 12.01
CA GLU A 26 -24.39 -19.88 11.83
C GLU A 26 -24.75 -20.90 12.92
N LEU A 27 -24.78 -20.46 14.19
CA LEU A 27 -25.16 -21.34 15.30
C LEU A 27 -26.65 -21.71 15.26
N LYS A 28 -27.50 -20.77 14.84
CA LYS A 28 -28.93 -21.03 14.65
C LYS A 28 -29.18 -22.09 13.60
N ASP A 29 -28.51 -21.96 12.43
CA ASP A 29 -28.61 -22.95 11.36
C ASP A 29 -28.15 -24.33 11.84
N HIS A 30 -27.05 -24.38 12.59
CA HIS A 30 -26.53 -25.63 13.18
C HIS A 30 -27.49 -26.28 14.19
N ILE A 31 -28.14 -25.47 15.05
CA ILE A 31 -29.12 -25.96 16.02
C ILE A 31 -30.34 -26.49 15.29
N LEU A 32 -30.82 -25.81 14.22
CA LEU A 32 -31.96 -26.23 13.44
C LEU A 32 -31.69 -27.52 12.66
N ASP A 33 -30.52 -27.64 12.02
CA ASP A 33 -30.11 -28.88 11.32
C ASP A 33 -30.07 -30.07 12.28
N GLN A 34 -29.59 -29.84 13.50
CA GLN A 34 -29.50 -30.90 14.52
C GLN A 34 -30.88 -31.25 15.11
N ALA A 35 -31.76 -30.26 15.27
CA ALA A 35 -33.16 -30.50 15.67
C ALA A 35 -33.92 -31.30 14.63
N GLU A 36 -33.74 -31.03 13.33
CA GLU A 36 -34.34 -31.78 12.22
C GLU A 36 -33.92 -33.26 12.27
N ALA A 37 -32.63 -33.53 12.57
CA ALA A 37 -32.17 -34.92 12.74
C ALA A 37 -32.87 -35.66 13.92
N PHE A 38 -33.10 -34.98 15.04
CA PHE A 38 -33.85 -35.56 16.17
C PHE A 38 -35.36 -35.74 15.85
N GLU A 39 -35.96 -34.87 15.04
CA GLU A 39 -37.34 -35.04 14.55
C GLU A 39 -37.45 -36.26 13.63
N GLU A 40 -36.48 -36.51 12.77
CA GLU A 40 -36.44 -37.71 11.92
C GLU A 40 -36.32 -38.99 12.75
N GLU A 41 -35.73 -38.95 13.95
CA GLU A 41 -35.69 -40.04 14.92
C GLU A 41 -36.99 -40.21 15.73
N GLY A 42 -37.99 -39.32 15.50
CA GLY A 42 -39.32 -39.39 16.11
C GLY A 42 -39.51 -38.53 17.35
N THR A 43 -38.61 -37.60 17.63
CA THR A 43 -38.70 -36.67 18.76
C THR A 43 -39.65 -35.50 18.40
N ASP A 44 -40.44 -35.06 19.37
CA ASP A 44 -41.32 -33.89 19.18
C ASP A 44 -40.49 -32.61 18.95
N HIS A 45 -40.99 -31.71 18.09
CA HIS A 45 -40.25 -30.48 17.65
C HIS A 45 -39.69 -29.65 18.79
N GLU A 46 -40.48 -29.44 19.87
CA GLU A 46 -40.05 -28.62 21.01
C GLU A 46 -38.94 -29.32 21.82
N GLN A 47 -39.04 -30.65 21.95
CA GLN A 47 -38.05 -31.49 22.60
C GLN A 47 -36.75 -31.62 21.75
N ALA A 48 -36.91 -31.75 20.43
CA ALA A 48 -35.78 -31.80 19.49
C ALA A 48 -34.93 -30.54 19.55
N LEU A 49 -35.55 -29.35 19.58
CA LEU A 49 -34.87 -28.10 19.79
C LEU A 49 -34.12 -27.99 21.14
N GLU A 50 -34.75 -28.44 22.23
CA GLU A 50 -34.12 -28.45 23.54
C GLU A 50 -32.89 -29.39 23.59
N LEU A 51 -33.01 -30.56 22.97
CA LEU A 51 -31.89 -31.51 22.88
C LEU A 51 -30.76 -30.96 22.02
N ALA A 52 -31.04 -30.36 20.85
CA ALA A 52 -30.09 -29.74 19.98
C ALA A 52 -29.32 -28.63 20.71
N VAL A 53 -30.00 -27.71 21.41
CA VAL A 53 -29.36 -26.66 22.21
C VAL A 53 -28.49 -27.25 23.32
N ARG A 54 -28.89 -28.34 23.94
CA ARG A 54 -28.15 -29.02 25.01
C ARG A 54 -26.85 -29.66 24.48
N GLU A 55 -26.89 -30.22 23.28
CA GLU A 55 -25.70 -30.79 22.62
C GLU A 55 -24.67 -29.74 22.20
N MET A 56 -25.09 -28.51 21.98
CA MET A 56 -24.14 -27.40 21.70
C MET A 56 -23.23 -27.05 22.87
N GLY A 57 -23.48 -27.60 24.07
CA GLY A 57 -22.65 -27.39 25.26
C GLY A 57 -22.87 -26.08 25.98
N ASP A 58 -21.91 -25.66 26.81
CA ASP A 58 -21.99 -24.43 27.60
C ASP A 58 -21.86 -23.18 26.69
N PRO A 59 -22.87 -22.28 26.68
CA PRO A 59 -22.83 -21.09 25.82
C PRO A 59 -21.69 -20.12 26.19
N VAL A 60 -21.26 -20.07 27.46
CA VAL A 60 -20.14 -19.21 27.87
C VAL A 60 -18.82 -19.76 27.35
N GLU A 61 -18.62 -21.08 27.48
CA GLU A 61 -17.42 -21.73 26.97
C GLU A 61 -17.32 -21.64 25.45
N THR A 62 -18.44 -21.91 24.75
CA THR A 62 -18.54 -21.75 23.29
C THR A 62 -18.28 -20.32 22.86
N GLY A 63 -18.87 -19.33 23.54
CA GLY A 63 -18.66 -17.92 23.25
C GLY A 63 -17.23 -17.46 23.46
N VAL A 64 -16.56 -17.89 24.52
CA VAL A 64 -15.13 -17.62 24.78
C VAL A 64 -14.24 -18.29 23.75
N ALA A 65 -14.56 -19.49 23.30
CA ALA A 65 -13.82 -20.17 22.23
C ALA A 65 -13.95 -19.41 20.89
N LEU A 66 -15.16 -18.97 20.55
CA LEU A 66 -15.43 -18.14 19.36
C LEU A 66 -14.75 -16.76 19.45
N ASP A 67 -14.73 -16.12 20.63
CA ASP A 67 -13.98 -14.85 20.82
C ASP A 67 -12.49 -15.03 20.54
N ARG A 68 -11.88 -16.13 20.93
CA ARG A 68 -10.47 -16.41 20.63
C ARG A 68 -10.18 -16.51 19.14
N ILE A 69 -11.11 -17.03 18.35
CA ILE A 69 -10.98 -17.19 16.89
C ILE A 69 -11.23 -15.86 16.19
N HIS A 70 -12.25 -15.12 16.61
CA HIS A 70 -12.75 -13.92 15.91
C HIS A 70 -12.26 -12.59 16.49
N ARG A 71 -11.38 -12.60 17.48
CA ARG A 71 -10.83 -11.35 18.01
C ARG A 71 -9.86 -10.69 17.04
N PRO A 72 -9.84 -9.35 16.98
CA PRO A 72 -8.90 -8.61 16.16
C PRO A 72 -7.44 -8.86 16.61
N HIS A 73 -6.61 -9.38 15.74
CA HIS A 73 -5.19 -9.61 15.99
C HIS A 73 -4.32 -8.47 15.46
N MET A 74 -3.26 -8.12 16.19
CA MET A 74 -2.31 -7.09 15.75
C MET A 74 -0.97 -7.73 15.39
N SER A 75 -0.43 -7.38 14.23
CA SER A 75 0.90 -7.83 13.83
C SER A 75 1.97 -7.02 14.56
N VAL A 76 2.39 -7.49 15.74
CA VAL A 76 3.43 -6.84 16.54
C VAL A 76 4.75 -6.78 15.77
N GLU A 77 5.11 -7.83 15.03
CA GLU A 77 6.33 -7.87 14.22
C GLU A 77 6.39 -6.74 13.19
N MET A 78 5.28 -6.47 12.50
CA MET A 78 5.21 -5.39 11.52
C MET A 78 5.30 -4.01 12.20
N LEU A 79 4.66 -3.84 13.36
CA LEU A 79 4.78 -2.60 14.14
C LEU A 79 6.23 -2.37 14.62
N VAL A 80 6.90 -3.41 15.10
CA VAL A 80 8.31 -3.32 15.51
C VAL A 80 9.20 -2.94 14.33
N LEU A 81 9.03 -3.57 13.16
CA LEU A 81 9.80 -3.23 11.97
C LEU A 81 9.63 -1.76 11.56
N VAL A 82 8.38 -1.28 11.50
CA VAL A 82 8.10 0.12 11.15
C VAL A 82 8.69 1.06 12.20
N SER A 83 8.59 0.73 13.49
CA SER A 83 9.17 1.53 14.57
C SER A 83 10.69 1.60 14.47
N LEU A 84 11.36 0.46 14.20
CA LEU A 84 12.81 0.42 14.00
C LEU A 84 13.26 1.27 12.81
N ILE A 85 12.56 1.16 11.67
CA ILE A 85 12.84 1.97 10.48
C ILE A 85 12.65 3.45 10.80
N SER A 86 11.58 3.82 11.50
CA SER A 86 11.29 5.21 11.90
C SER A 86 12.36 5.76 12.83
N VAL A 87 12.77 5.00 13.85
CA VAL A 87 13.83 5.39 14.79
C VAL A 87 15.16 5.55 14.05
N LEU A 88 15.52 4.60 13.18
CA LEU A 88 16.76 4.67 12.40
C LEU A 88 16.79 5.93 11.51
N SER A 89 15.65 6.26 10.89
CA SER A 89 15.51 7.51 10.12
C SER A 89 15.68 8.75 10.99
N LEU A 90 15.06 8.82 12.16
CA LEU A 90 15.20 9.94 13.08
C LEU A 90 16.64 10.08 13.62
N VAL A 91 17.30 8.97 13.94
CA VAL A 91 18.70 8.93 14.35
C VAL A 91 19.60 9.45 13.23
N PHE A 92 19.34 9.06 11.98
CA PHE A 92 20.08 9.56 10.82
C PHE A 92 20.00 11.09 10.71
N TYR A 93 18.79 11.66 10.69
CA TYR A 93 18.62 13.11 10.58
C TYR A 93 19.12 13.87 11.82
N GLY A 94 18.94 13.31 13.01
CA GLY A 94 19.41 13.91 14.26
C GLY A 94 20.94 13.95 14.36
N SER A 95 21.60 12.88 13.94
CA SER A 95 23.06 12.84 13.92
C SER A 95 23.66 13.73 12.82
N MET A 96 22.98 13.87 11.66
CA MET A 96 23.39 14.86 10.66
C MET A 96 23.37 16.29 11.20
N LEU A 97 22.40 16.61 12.07
CA LEU A 97 22.36 17.90 12.75
C LEU A 97 23.56 18.13 13.67
N VAL A 98 24.00 17.09 14.38
CA VAL A 98 25.11 17.16 15.34
C VAL A 98 26.48 17.23 14.63
N PHE A 99 26.65 16.50 13.52
CA PHE A 99 27.92 16.40 12.79
C PHE A 99 28.09 17.45 11.69
N ALA A 100 27.10 18.28 11.42
CA ALA A 100 27.24 19.39 10.48
C ALA A 100 28.06 20.50 11.13
N GLU A 101 29.19 20.88 10.53
CA GLU A 101 30.05 21.99 11.00
C GLU A 101 29.30 23.33 11.00
N ASP A 102 28.29 23.47 10.11
CA ASP A 102 27.43 24.64 10.05
C ASP A 102 25.99 24.17 9.66
N ALA A 103 25.22 23.76 10.65
CA ALA A 103 23.88 23.22 10.50
C ALA A 103 22.87 24.24 9.88
N SER A 104 23.19 25.55 10.03
CA SER A 104 22.34 26.64 9.52
C SER A 104 22.42 26.79 8.01
N ILE A 105 23.58 26.53 7.40
CA ILE A 105 23.82 26.71 5.95
C ILE A 105 23.00 25.69 5.12
N ASN A 106 22.82 24.48 5.63
CA ASN A 106 22.16 23.39 4.87
C ASN A 106 20.68 23.15 5.25
N GLY A 107 20.11 23.97 6.14
CA GLY A 107 18.74 23.81 6.63
C GLY A 107 18.50 22.46 7.32
N MET A 108 19.53 21.86 7.93
CA MET A 108 19.45 20.52 8.56
C MET A 108 18.48 20.48 9.73
N GLU A 109 18.45 21.56 10.53
CA GLU A 109 17.47 21.70 11.60
C GLU A 109 16.04 21.64 11.08
N TYR A 110 15.74 22.36 10.00
CA TYR A 110 14.45 22.34 9.35
C TYR A 110 14.09 20.91 8.88
N TRP A 111 15.02 20.21 8.24
CA TRP A 111 14.76 18.85 7.76
C TRP A 111 14.54 17.84 8.89
N PHE A 112 15.30 17.96 9.99
CA PHE A 112 15.10 17.14 11.18
C PHE A 112 13.72 17.38 11.80
N GLN A 113 13.32 18.65 12.00
CA GLN A 113 12.01 19.00 12.52
C GLN A 113 10.88 18.48 11.62
N GLN A 114 11.03 18.60 10.30
CA GLN A 114 10.04 18.05 9.35
C GLN A 114 10.00 16.51 9.45
N GLN A 115 11.14 15.84 9.58
CA GLN A 115 11.20 14.39 9.71
C GLN A 115 10.48 13.93 10.99
N VAL A 116 10.73 14.56 12.12
CA VAL A 116 10.01 14.29 13.38
C VAL A 116 8.51 14.48 13.20
N LYS A 117 8.09 15.64 12.68
CA LYS A 117 6.69 15.99 12.47
C LYS A 117 5.97 14.95 11.59
N TYR A 118 6.53 14.60 10.44
CA TYR A 118 5.89 13.66 9.52
C TYR A 118 5.96 12.22 10.00
N THR A 119 7.00 11.83 10.75
CA THR A 119 7.07 10.52 11.41
C THR A 119 5.95 10.38 12.43
N MET A 120 5.80 11.36 13.33
CA MET A 120 4.77 11.33 14.37
C MET A 120 3.36 11.34 13.77
N THR A 121 3.11 12.25 12.82
CA THR A 121 1.81 12.34 12.14
C THR A 121 1.50 11.06 11.35
N GLY A 122 2.46 10.54 10.60
CA GLY A 122 2.31 9.32 9.81
C GLY A 122 2.07 8.10 10.68
N PHE A 123 2.84 7.95 11.75
CA PHE A 123 2.69 6.84 12.70
C PHE A 123 1.33 6.85 13.39
N LEU A 124 0.85 8.03 13.81
CA LEU A 124 -0.49 8.19 14.36
C LEU A 124 -1.56 7.80 13.34
N LEU A 125 -1.45 8.29 12.10
CA LEU A 125 -2.39 7.94 11.02
C LEU A 125 -2.34 6.44 10.70
N MET A 126 -1.18 5.80 10.72
CA MET A 126 -1.05 4.34 10.57
C MET A 126 -1.87 3.60 11.62
N LEU A 127 -1.76 3.99 12.89
CA LEU A 127 -2.52 3.37 13.97
C LEU A 127 -4.03 3.62 13.86
N LEU A 128 -4.44 4.80 13.41
CA LEU A 128 -5.85 5.13 13.14
C LEU A 128 -6.40 4.28 12.00
N VAL A 129 -5.68 4.23 10.86
CA VAL A 129 -6.07 3.43 9.68
C VAL A 129 -6.13 1.93 10.02
N CYS A 130 -5.21 1.42 10.84
CA CYS A 130 -5.22 0.05 11.32
C CYS A 130 -6.51 -0.32 12.10
N ARG A 131 -7.20 0.65 12.70
CA ARG A 131 -8.47 0.45 13.41
C ARG A 131 -9.69 0.50 12.50
N ILE A 132 -9.55 1.09 11.31
CA ILE A 132 -10.62 1.15 10.31
C ILE A 132 -10.62 -0.16 9.55
N ASP A 133 -11.80 -0.72 9.37
CA ASP A 133 -11.98 -1.92 8.56
C ASP A 133 -11.71 -1.64 7.07
N TYR A 134 -10.80 -2.40 6.48
CA TYR A 134 -10.44 -2.26 5.07
C TYR A 134 -11.60 -2.55 4.10
N SER A 135 -12.68 -3.20 4.54
CA SER A 135 -13.88 -3.45 3.72
C SER A 135 -14.58 -2.16 3.26
N VAL A 136 -14.37 -1.06 3.99
CA VAL A 136 -14.82 0.28 3.59
C VAL A 136 -14.27 0.64 2.20
N LEU A 137 -13.02 0.25 1.89
CA LEU A 137 -12.45 0.43 0.55
C LEU A 137 -13.24 -0.33 -0.52
N GLY A 138 -13.74 -1.53 -0.22
CA GLY A 138 -14.59 -2.29 -1.14
C GLY A 138 -15.94 -1.61 -1.38
N LYS A 139 -16.57 -1.14 -0.30
CA LYS A 139 -17.89 -0.47 -0.36
C LYS A 139 -17.84 0.87 -1.09
N TRP A 140 -16.81 1.67 -0.85
CA TRP A 140 -16.66 3.04 -1.38
C TRP A 140 -15.53 3.18 -2.41
N SER A 141 -15.11 2.07 -3.05
CA SER A 141 -13.94 2.02 -3.94
C SER A 141 -13.94 3.09 -5.02
N ARG A 142 -15.05 3.26 -5.75
CA ARG A 142 -15.19 4.24 -6.84
C ARG A 142 -15.20 5.67 -6.33
N GLN A 143 -15.86 5.92 -5.20
CA GLN A 143 -15.93 7.24 -4.58
C GLN A 143 -14.56 7.68 -4.07
N ILE A 144 -13.83 6.77 -3.41
CA ILE A 144 -12.48 7.04 -2.91
C ILE A 144 -11.51 7.27 -4.08
N ALA A 145 -11.53 6.38 -5.09
CA ALA A 145 -10.71 6.55 -6.29
C ALA A 145 -11.05 7.84 -7.04
N GLY A 146 -12.34 8.14 -7.23
CA GLY A 146 -12.81 9.37 -7.86
C GLY A 146 -12.44 10.62 -7.07
N GLY A 147 -12.53 10.57 -5.74
CA GLY A 147 -12.11 11.66 -4.86
C GLY A 147 -10.61 11.97 -4.97
N ILE A 148 -9.76 10.95 -5.05
CA ILE A 148 -8.32 11.12 -5.28
C ILE A 148 -8.06 11.72 -6.67
N LEU A 149 -8.76 11.25 -7.72
CA LEU A 149 -8.63 11.82 -9.06
C LEU A 149 -9.08 13.27 -9.11
N LEU A 150 -10.18 13.61 -8.44
CA LEU A 150 -10.66 14.97 -8.30
C LEU A 150 -9.63 15.86 -7.58
N PHE A 151 -9.02 15.35 -6.50
CA PHE A 151 -7.96 16.06 -5.79
C PHE A 151 -6.75 16.34 -6.72
N ILE A 152 -6.32 15.35 -7.50
CA ILE A 152 -5.23 15.53 -8.47
C ILE A 152 -5.63 16.55 -9.53
N LEU A 153 -6.85 16.50 -10.05
CA LEU A 153 -7.37 17.45 -11.02
C LEU A 153 -7.43 18.88 -10.46
N LEU A 154 -7.93 19.05 -9.25
CA LEU A 154 -7.94 20.34 -8.56
C LEU A 154 -6.52 20.87 -8.35
N SER A 155 -5.59 19.98 -7.97
CA SER A 155 -4.17 20.36 -7.85
C SER A 155 -3.57 20.84 -9.17
N LEU A 156 -4.00 20.28 -10.31
CA LEU A 156 -3.57 20.73 -11.64
C LEU A 156 -4.09 22.13 -11.99
N VAL A 157 -5.32 22.45 -11.56
CA VAL A 157 -5.98 23.72 -11.91
C VAL A 157 -5.61 24.84 -10.94
N THR A 158 -5.59 24.56 -9.64
CA THR A 158 -5.46 25.56 -8.56
C THR A 158 -4.23 25.35 -7.68
N GLY A 159 -3.39 24.37 -8.00
CA GLY A 159 -2.25 24.00 -7.17
C GLY A 159 -1.16 25.06 -7.10
N VAL A 160 -0.50 25.13 -5.96
CA VAL A 160 0.65 26.02 -5.74
C VAL A 160 1.85 25.48 -6.49
N GLN A 161 2.48 26.36 -7.28
CA GLN A 161 3.70 26.03 -8.01
C GLN A 161 4.93 26.42 -7.21
N VAL A 162 5.90 25.49 -7.13
CA VAL A 162 7.21 25.70 -6.52
C VAL A 162 8.27 25.32 -7.57
N TYR A 163 9.13 26.24 -7.93
CA TYR A 163 10.14 26.05 -8.99
C TYR A 163 9.55 25.51 -10.32
N GLY A 164 8.40 26.04 -10.72
CA GLY A 164 7.73 25.64 -11.97
C GLY A 164 7.05 24.26 -11.94
N ARG A 165 6.99 23.61 -10.78
CA ARG A 165 6.27 22.34 -10.58
C ARG A 165 5.09 22.53 -9.65
N ILE A 166 3.97 21.90 -9.97
CA ILE A 166 2.82 21.86 -9.08
C ILE A 166 3.18 21.02 -7.86
N TYR A 167 3.25 21.67 -6.71
CA TYR A 167 3.63 21.01 -5.45
C TYR A 167 2.43 20.36 -4.77
N GLY A 168 1.31 21.05 -4.69
CA GLY A 168 0.12 20.56 -4.01
C GLY A 168 -1.01 21.55 -3.97
N LEU A 169 -2.10 21.16 -3.34
CA LEU A 169 -3.28 21.96 -3.11
C LEU A 169 -3.20 22.65 -1.74
N ARG A 170 -3.46 23.96 -1.72
CA ARG A 170 -3.55 24.72 -0.48
C ARG A 170 -5.00 24.78 0.00
N VAL A 171 -5.25 24.27 1.18
CA VAL A 171 -6.56 24.32 1.84
C VAL A 171 -6.41 25.10 3.15
N GLY A 172 -6.74 26.38 3.12
CA GLY A 172 -6.50 27.31 4.23
C GLY A 172 -4.98 27.43 4.54
N PRO A 173 -4.55 27.20 5.80
CA PRO A 173 -3.14 27.25 6.18
C PRO A 173 -2.38 25.97 5.80
N VAL A 174 -3.08 24.89 5.42
CA VAL A 174 -2.50 23.56 5.19
C VAL A 174 -2.17 23.37 3.73
N MET A 175 -0.94 22.96 3.44
CA MET A 175 -0.49 22.53 2.11
C MET A 175 -0.53 21.01 2.04
N ILE A 176 -1.31 20.45 1.13
CA ILE A 176 -1.40 19.00 0.89
C ILE A 176 -0.63 18.69 -0.39
N PRO A 177 0.59 18.12 -0.30
CA PRO A 177 1.38 17.80 -1.47
C PRO A 177 0.75 16.67 -2.30
N THR A 178 0.65 16.86 -3.61
CA THR A 178 -0.10 15.96 -4.51
C THR A 178 0.61 14.62 -4.70
N PHE A 179 1.94 14.60 -4.77
CA PHE A 179 2.69 13.38 -5.11
C PHE A 179 2.52 12.24 -4.09
N GLY A 180 2.36 12.56 -2.80
CA GLY A 180 2.06 11.52 -1.81
C GLY A 180 0.67 10.91 -1.97
N MET A 181 -0.32 11.73 -2.32
CA MET A 181 -1.70 11.26 -2.48
C MET A 181 -1.88 10.30 -3.67
N ILE A 182 -1.02 10.40 -4.70
CA ILE A 182 -1.05 9.51 -5.87
C ILE A 182 -0.94 8.03 -5.44
N TRP A 183 -0.14 7.74 -4.44
CA TRP A 183 0.09 6.36 -4.00
C TRP A 183 -1.11 5.75 -3.27
N LEU A 184 -1.95 6.59 -2.65
CA LEU A 184 -3.20 6.14 -2.03
C LEU A 184 -4.25 5.74 -3.07
N TYR A 185 -4.05 6.11 -4.34
CA TYR A 185 -4.90 5.64 -5.44
C TYR A 185 -4.79 4.13 -5.64
N VAL A 186 -3.62 3.53 -5.44
CA VAL A 186 -3.37 2.12 -5.74
C VAL A 186 -4.26 1.16 -4.93
N PRO A 187 -4.38 1.27 -3.59
CA PRO A 187 -5.33 0.44 -2.84
C PRO A 187 -6.79 0.69 -3.22
N ALA A 188 -7.17 1.93 -3.55
CA ALA A 188 -8.50 2.23 -4.07
C ALA A 188 -8.75 1.58 -5.44
N TYR A 189 -7.77 1.61 -6.33
CA TYR A 189 -7.80 0.91 -7.62
C TYR A 189 -7.90 -0.61 -7.45
N ALA A 190 -7.15 -1.20 -6.51
CA ALA A 190 -7.27 -2.63 -6.19
C ALA A 190 -8.71 -3.01 -5.77
N ALA A 191 -9.36 -2.14 -4.99
CA ALA A 191 -10.77 -2.32 -4.63
C ALA A 191 -11.71 -2.11 -5.83
N VAL A 192 -11.42 -1.18 -6.73
CA VAL A 192 -12.18 -1.03 -8.00
C VAL A 192 -12.05 -2.30 -8.84
N LEU A 193 -10.86 -2.88 -9.01
CA LEU A 193 -10.67 -4.16 -9.72
C LEU A 193 -11.60 -5.25 -9.18
N TYR A 194 -11.74 -5.32 -7.86
CA TYR A 194 -12.62 -6.27 -7.19
C TYR A 194 -14.09 -6.08 -7.58
N THR A 195 -14.57 -4.85 -7.80
CA THR A 195 -15.98 -4.57 -8.19
C THR A 195 -16.29 -4.92 -9.65
N TYR A 196 -15.27 -5.17 -10.47
CA TYR A 196 -15.42 -5.57 -11.87
C TYR A 196 -15.40 -7.09 -12.09
N ARG A 197 -15.36 -7.90 -11.03
CA ARG A 197 -15.37 -9.37 -11.13
C ARG A 197 -16.61 -9.87 -11.90
N GLY A 198 -16.42 -10.98 -12.61
CA GLY A 198 -17.48 -11.60 -13.44
C GLY A 198 -17.78 -10.88 -14.74
N ARG A 199 -17.11 -9.75 -15.04
CA ARG A 199 -17.37 -9.01 -16.29
C ARG A 199 -16.55 -9.57 -17.46
N SER A 200 -17.16 -9.47 -18.66
CA SER A 200 -16.53 -9.79 -19.94
C SER A 200 -15.77 -8.58 -20.54
N TYR A 201 -15.16 -8.74 -21.71
CA TYR A 201 -14.42 -7.68 -22.42
C TYR A 201 -15.16 -6.33 -22.48
N LYS A 202 -16.45 -6.34 -22.88
CA LYS A 202 -17.26 -5.11 -22.93
C LYS A 202 -17.44 -4.47 -21.56
N GLY A 203 -17.60 -5.28 -20.51
CA GLY A 203 -17.74 -4.78 -19.15
C GLY A 203 -16.45 -4.20 -18.57
N LEU A 204 -15.28 -4.55 -19.12
CA LEU A 204 -13.98 -4.07 -18.67
C LEU A 204 -13.56 -2.73 -19.32
N THR A 205 -14.27 -2.23 -20.33
CA THR A 205 -13.93 -0.94 -20.95
C THR A 205 -13.92 0.22 -19.95
N GLY A 206 -14.87 0.22 -18.99
CA GLY A 206 -14.87 1.21 -17.91
C GLY A 206 -13.65 1.13 -16.99
N LEU A 207 -12.96 -0.01 -16.91
CA LEU A 207 -11.73 -0.15 -16.13
C LEU A 207 -10.55 0.57 -16.76
N LEU A 208 -10.55 0.74 -18.10
CA LEU A 208 -9.52 1.52 -18.79
C LEU A 208 -9.48 2.97 -18.29
N ILE A 209 -10.65 3.55 -17.98
CA ILE A 209 -10.73 4.90 -17.43
C ILE A 209 -10.01 4.96 -16.07
N TRP A 210 -10.31 4.00 -15.18
CA TRP A 210 -9.67 3.92 -13.87
C TRP A 210 -8.16 3.62 -13.93
N THR A 211 -7.68 3.03 -15.02
CA THR A 211 -6.25 2.76 -15.24
C THR A 211 -5.52 3.92 -15.89
N LEU A 212 -6.08 4.49 -16.97
CA LEU A 212 -5.40 5.47 -17.81
C LEU A 212 -5.56 6.91 -17.33
N LEU A 213 -6.74 7.27 -16.78
CA LEU A 213 -7.01 8.62 -16.32
C LEU A 213 -6.05 9.10 -15.22
N PRO A 214 -5.77 8.33 -14.14
CA PRO A 214 -4.79 8.75 -13.14
C PRO A 214 -3.38 8.90 -13.73
N VAL A 215 -2.97 8.02 -14.62
CA VAL A 215 -1.68 8.10 -15.32
C VAL A 215 -1.59 9.38 -16.13
N PHE A 216 -2.63 9.70 -16.93
CA PHE A 216 -2.70 10.94 -17.70
C PHE A 216 -2.62 12.18 -16.80
N LEU A 217 -3.38 12.23 -15.70
CA LEU A 217 -3.36 13.35 -14.77
C LEU A 217 -1.97 13.52 -14.12
N VAL A 218 -1.30 12.43 -13.76
CA VAL A 218 0.06 12.47 -13.17
C VAL A 218 1.10 12.90 -14.21
N LEU A 219 0.96 12.53 -15.48
CA LEU A 219 1.81 13.04 -16.56
C LEU A 219 1.69 14.57 -16.71
N ARG A 220 0.51 15.13 -16.48
CA ARG A 220 0.28 16.59 -16.49
C ARG A 220 0.91 17.32 -15.29
N LEU A 221 1.23 16.62 -14.21
CA LEU A 221 1.94 17.13 -13.03
C LEU A 221 3.47 17.12 -13.15
N PRO A 222 4.08 17.17 -14.28
CA PRO A 222 5.41 16.74 -14.71
C PRO A 222 6.03 15.61 -13.88
N GLY A 223 5.23 14.56 -13.63
CA GLY A 223 5.60 13.38 -12.84
C GLY A 223 5.80 12.11 -13.69
N LEU A 224 6.63 12.15 -14.74
CA LEU A 224 6.81 11.00 -15.66
C LEU A 224 7.13 9.70 -14.91
N ASN A 225 8.10 9.73 -14.00
CA ASN A 225 8.52 8.53 -13.26
C ASN A 225 7.39 7.98 -12.38
N GLN A 226 6.64 8.87 -11.72
CA GLN A 226 5.48 8.51 -10.91
C GLN A 226 4.35 7.93 -11.78
N ALA A 227 4.12 8.52 -12.97
CA ALA A 227 3.10 8.04 -13.90
C ALA A 227 3.42 6.64 -14.45
N VAL A 228 4.68 6.40 -14.85
CA VAL A 228 5.14 5.09 -15.32
C VAL A 228 5.06 4.05 -14.20
N MET A 229 5.48 4.40 -12.99
CA MET A 229 5.43 3.50 -11.85
C MET A 229 3.97 3.19 -11.45
N LEU A 230 3.08 4.20 -11.46
CA LEU A 230 1.65 4.02 -11.20
C LEU A 230 1.02 3.08 -12.23
N LEU A 231 1.29 3.32 -13.53
CA LEU A 231 0.82 2.45 -14.62
C LEU A 231 1.31 1.02 -14.40
N PHE A 232 2.60 0.84 -14.16
CA PHE A 232 3.21 -0.47 -13.95
C PHE A 232 2.53 -1.24 -12.80
N ILE A 233 2.32 -0.59 -11.63
CA ILE A 233 1.66 -1.21 -10.49
C ILE A 233 0.20 -1.54 -10.81
N CYS A 234 -0.54 -0.64 -11.46
CA CYS A 234 -1.92 -0.90 -11.87
C CYS A 234 -2.02 -2.08 -12.84
N LEU A 235 -1.09 -2.20 -13.81
CA LEU A 235 -1.05 -3.32 -14.74
C LEU A 235 -0.65 -4.64 -14.06
N LEU A 236 0.24 -4.61 -13.07
CA LEU A 236 0.57 -5.79 -12.25
C LEU A 236 -0.66 -6.28 -11.47
N LEU A 237 -1.36 -5.38 -10.77
CA LEU A 237 -2.58 -5.73 -10.03
C LEU A 237 -3.67 -6.29 -10.98
N PHE A 238 -3.85 -5.66 -12.12
CA PHE A 238 -4.77 -6.15 -13.14
C PHE A 238 -4.36 -7.54 -13.66
N SER A 239 -3.07 -7.77 -13.87
CA SER A 239 -2.53 -9.07 -14.30
C SER A 239 -2.79 -10.16 -13.26
N ILE A 240 -2.66 -9.85 -11.96
CA ILE A 240 -2.99 -10.78 -10.88
C ILE A 240 -4.49 -11.09 -10.89
N ALA A 241 -5.35 -10.09 -11.08
CA ALA A 241 -6.80 -10.27 -11.14
C ALA A 241 -7.22 -11.16 -12.33
N VAL A 242 -6.61 -10.94 -13.51
CA VAL A 242 -6.80 -11.79 -14.71
C VAL A 242 -6.30 -13.21 -14.46
N GLY A 243 -5.11 -13.37 -13.87
CA GLY A 243 -4.52 -14.67 -13.56
C GLY A 243 -5.32 -15.48 -12.55
N LYS A 244 -6.03 -14.81 -11.62
CA LYS A 244 -6.97 -15.44 -10.67
C LYS A 244 -8.35 -15.75 -11.27
N GLY A 245 -8.56 -15.49 -12.56
CA GLY A 245 -9.83 -15.79 -13.23
C GLY A 245 -11.00 -14.88 -12.81
N TRP A 246 -10.72 -13.67 -12.35
CA TRP A 246 -11.78 -12.74 -11.93
C TRP A 246 -12.68 -12.28 -13.07
N TYR A 247 -12.20 -12.34 -14.29
CA TYR A 247 -12.87 -11.82 -15.48
C TYR A 247 -13.15 -12.92 -16.50
N GLN A 248 -14.25 -12.80 -17.22
CA GLN A 248 -14.62 -13.71 -18.31
C GLN A 248 -13.88 -13.32 -19.60
N VAL A 249 -12.55 -13.44 -19.58
CA VAL A 249 -11.68 -13.08 -20.70
C VAL A 249 -10.57 -14.11 -20.87
N SER A 250 -10.00 -14.22 -22.08
CA SER A 250 -8.83 -15.05 -22.30
C SER A 250 -7.59 -14.43 -21.63
N PRO A 251 -6.99 -15.07 -20.61
CA PRO A 251 -5.87 -14.49 -19.89
C PRO A 251 -4.69 -14.14 -20.79
N ARG A 252 -4.31 -15.05 -21.71
CA ARG A 252 -3.15 -14.86 -22.61
C ARG A 252 -3.33 -13.63 -23.50
N LYS A 253 -4.51 -13.47 -24.14
CA LYS A 253 -4.79 -12.34 -25.04
C LYS A 253 -4.83 -11.03 -24.27
N MET A 254 -5.47 -11.01 -23.08
CA MET A 254 -5.59 -9.83 -22.26
C MET A 254 -4.23 -9.36 -21.72
N LEU A 255 -3.42 -10.28 -21.19
CA LEU A 255 -2.08 -9.96 -20.71
C LEU A 255 -1.16 -9.48 -21.84
N ALA A 256 -1.20 -10.12 -23.00
CA ALA A 256 -0.42 -9.68 -24.17
C ALA A 256 -0.80 -8.26 -24.61
N ALA A 257 -2.09 -7.91 -24.64
CA ALA A 257 -2.55 -6.57 -24.98
C ALA A 257 -2.09 -5.52 -23.96
N VAL A 258 -2.23 -5.81 -22.66
CA VAL A 258 -1.89 -4.90 -21.57
C VAL A 258 -0.38 -4.64 -21.50
N TRP A 259 0.43 -5.69 -21.55
CA TRP A 259 1.90 -5.54 -21.52
C TRP A 259 2.46 -5.02 -22.83
N GLY A 260 1.81 -5.35 -23.96
CA GLY A 260 2.14 -4.74 -25.27
C GLY A 260 1.97 -3.23 -25.23
N MET A 261 0.90 -2.71 -24.62
CA MET A 261 0.70 -1.28 -24.43
C MET A 261 1.78 -0.65 -23.55
N MET A 262 2.23 -1.34 -22.50
CA MET A 262 3.31 -0.87 -21.63
C MET A 262 4.64 -0.70 -22.35
N ILE A 263 4.93 -1.57 -23.33
CA ILE A 263 6.14 -1.51 -24.15
C ILE A 263 6.01 -0.43 -25.24
N LEU A 264 4.85 -0.33 -25.86
CA LEU A 264 4.61 0.62 -26.96
C LEU A 264 4.51 2.07 -26.49
N ALA A 265 4.00 2.33 -25.28
CA ALA A 265 3.83 3.68 -24.78
C ALA A 265 5.14 4.50 -24.69
N PRO A 266 6.25 4.00 -24.12
CA PRO A 266 7.54 4.69 -24.14
C PRO A 266 8.09 4.91 -25.54
N ALA A 267 7.95 3.92 -26.44
CA ALA A 267 8.39 4.03 -27.81
C ALA A 267 7.62 5.14 -28.56
N MET A 268 6.31 5.25 -28.36
CA MET A 268 5.49 6.34 -28.89
C MET A 268 5.89 7.69 -28.30
N MET A 269 6.14 7.78 -27.00
CA MET A 269 6.55 9.04 -26.36
C MET A 269 7.89 9.54 -26.88
N LEU A 270 8.85 8.64 -27.14
CA LEU A 270 10.13 8.97 -27.77
C LEU A 270 9.93 9.42 -29.21
N GLY A 271 9.12 8.71 -30.00
CA GLY A 271 8.90 9.00 -31.43
C GLY A 271 8.09 10.28 -31.69
N THR A 272 7.22 10.67 -30.77
CA THR A 272 6.37 11.88 -30.91
C THR A 272 6.97 13.15 -30.30
N GLY A 273 8.17 13.07 -29.71
CA GLY A 273 8.80 14.23 -29.05
C GLY A 273 8.03 14.75 -27.80
N MET A 274 7.19 13.92 -27.20
CA MET A 274 6.44 14.29 -26.00
C MET A 274 7.30 14.39 -24.73
N LEU A 275 8.55 13.91 -24.78
CA LEU A 275 9.48 14.05 -23.66
C LEU A 275 10.07 15.45 -23.62
N ALA A 276 10.14 16.02 -22.41
CA ALA A 276 10.82 17.30 -22.22
C ALA A 276 12.33 17.15 -22.48
N GLU A 277 12.96 18.21 -22.95
CA GLU A 277 14.38 18.23 -23.33
C GLU A 277 15.30 17.71 -22.21
N TYR A 278 15.03 18.10 -20.96
CA TYR A 278 15.81 17.63 -19.81
C TYR A 278 15.67 16.13 -19.55
N GLN A 279 14.54 15.49 -19.91
CA GLN A 279 14.31 14.05 -19.79
C GLN A 279 15.12 13.27 -20.84
N VAL A 280 15.12 13.80 -22.06
CA VAL A 280 15.95 13.25 -23.15
C VAL A 280 17.43 13.37 -22.80
N LYS A 281 17.90 14.53 -22.33
CA LYS A 281 19.29 14.72 -21.89
C LYS A 281 19.70 13.76 -20.78
N ARG A 282 18.81 13.52 -19.78
CA ARG A 282 19.08 12.52 -18.73
C ARG A 282 19.21 11.11 -19.28
N LEU A 283 18.35 10.73 -20.22
CA LEU A 283 18.40 9.41 -20.84
C LEU A 283 19.67 9.26 -21.68
N GLN A 284 20.04 10.28 -22.46
CA GLN A 284 21.29 10.30 -23.23
C GLN A 284 22.52 10.18 -22.33
N ALA A 285 22.58 10.96 -21.25
CA ALA A 285 23.67 10.89 -20.27
C ALA A 285 23.79 9.51 -19.64
N TRP A 286 22.67 8.88 -19.30
CA TRP A 286 22.65 7.51 -18.77
C TRP A 286 23.10 6.45 -19.78
N LEU A 287 22.77 6.63 -21.04
CA LEU A 287 23.23 5.76 -22.14
C LEU A 287 24.69 6.02 -22.58
N GLY A 288 25.35 6.98 -21.96
CA GLY A 288 26.76 7.33 -22.27
C GLY A 288 26.93 8.28 -23.46
N TYR A 289 25.84 8.87 -23.98
CA TYR A 289 25.88 9.85 -25.08
C TYR A 289 25.95 11.30 -24.63
N GLY A 290 26.11 11.57 -23.31
CA GLY A 290 26.15 12.91 -22.75
C GLY A 290 26.90 12.94 -21.41
N GLU A 291 27.14 14.14 -20.90
CA GLU A 291 27.79 14.30 -19.60
C GLU A 291 26.82 13.92 -18.47
N PRO A 292 27.28 13.13 -17.47
CA PRO A 292 26.48 12.85 -16.28
C PRO A 292 26.11 14.15 -15.57
N SER A 293 24.89 14.18 -14.98
CA SER A 293 24.48 15.35 -14.18
C SER A 293 25.41 15.52 -12.97
N TYR A 294 25.55 16.76 -12.50
CA TYR A 294 26.33 17.08 -11.28
C TYR A 294 25.95 16.18 -10.10
N ALA A 295 24.63 15.93 -9.89
CA ALA A 295 24.18 15.05 -8.83
C ALA A 295 24.66 13.60 -9.00
N ALA A 296 24.67 13.07 -10.24
CA ALA A 296 25.15 11.72 -10.51
C ALA A 296 26.67 11.61 -10.30
N GLN A 297 27.44 12.61 -10.73
CA GLN A 297 28.89 12.66 -10.51
C GLN A 297 29.22 12.73 -9.02
N THR A 298 28.56 13.61 -8.26
CA THR A 298 28.73 13.75 -6.81
C THR A 298 28.32 12.47 -6.08
N ALA A 299 27.22 11.82 -6.48
CA ALA A 299 26.79 10.55 -5.91
C ALA A 299 27.83 9.44 -6.14
N TYR A 300 28.38 9.35 -7.34
CA TYR A 300 29.45 8.40 -7.66
C TYR A 300 30.70 8.65 -6.82
N GLU A 301 31.12 9.91 -6.66
CA GLU A 301 32.25 10.29 -5.81
C GLU A 301 32.03 9.91 -4.34
N CYS A 302 30.82 10.16 -3.81
CA CYS A 302 30.42 9.73 -2.46
C CYS A 302 30.56 8.22 -2.28
N LEU A 303 30.07 7.42 -3.23
CA LEU A 303 30.13 5.96 -3.15
C LEU A 303 31.57 5.46 -3.25
N ARG A 304 32.38 6.04 -4.18
CA ARG A 304 33.79 5.65 -4.38
C ARG A 304 34.66 5.90 -3.15
N THR A 305 34.38 6.98 -2.40
CA THR A 305 35.12 7.35 -1.21
C THR A 305 34.55 6.73 0.08
N SER A 306 33.43 6.01 -0.01
CA SER A 306 32.76 5.40 1.14
C SER A 306 33.58 4.26 1.74
N ARG A 307 33.43 4.09 3.06
CA ARG A 307 34.04 3.02 3.85
C ARG A 307 32.99 1.95 4.19
N LEU A 308 33.46 0.78 4.62
CA LEU A 308 32.56 -0.26 5.13
C LEU A 308 31.85 0.20 6.42
N LEU A 309 32.59 0.86 7.31
CA LEU A 309 32.13 1.46 8.56
C LEU A 309 32.69 2.87 8.71
N GLY A 310 31.88 3.78 9.27
CA GLY A 310 32.26 5.15 9.57
C GLY A 310 32.20 6.11 8.38
N ALA A 311 32.38 7.39 8.67
CA ALA A 311 32.28 8.46 7.68
C ALA A 311 33.42 8.42 6.65
N SER A 312 33.13 8.86 5.42
CA SER A 312 34.10 8.94 4.32
C SER A 312 35.15 10.03 4.50
N GLY A 313 35.05 10.92 5.49
CA GLY A 313 35.99 11.99 5.79
C GLY A 313 35.90 13.24 4.90
N ASN A 314 35.33 13.15 3.72
CA ASN A 314 35.29 14.24 2.73
C ASN A 314 34.01 15.08 2.76
N HIS A 315 33.03 14.75 3.56
CA HIS A 315 31.70 15.42 3.68
C HIS A 315 31.06 15.82 2.33
N VAL A 316 31.43 15.14 1.23
CA VAL A 316 30.95 15.43 -0.15
C VAL A 316 29.44 15.29 -0.26
N TRP A 317 28.82 14.42 0.55
CA TRP A 317 27.37 14.25 0.60
C TRP A 317 26.62 15.55 0.93
N GLN A 318 27.23 16.50 1.64
CA GLN A 318 26.63 17.81 1.94
C GLN A 318 26.39 18.66 0.68
N LYS A 319 27.18 18.41 -0.37
CA LYS A 319 27.06 19.08 -1.68
C LYS A 319 26.14 18.31 -2.64
N LEU A 320 25.68 17.11 -2.27
CA LEU A 320 24.86 16.25 -3.12
C LEU A 320 23.43 16.78 -3.20
N PRO A 321 22.96 17.25 -4.36
CA PRO A 321 21.57 17.63 -4.54
C PRO A 321 20.65 16.43 -4.28
N GLY A 322 19.62 16.60 -3.43
CA GLY A 322 18.71 15.51 -3.07
C GLY A 322 19.28 14.51 -2.09
N TRP A 323 20.32 14.87 -1.32
CA TRP A 323 20.96 14.04 -0.29
C TRP A 323 19.95 13.47 0.73
N ASN A 324 18.87 14.20 1.03
CA ASN A 324 17.83 13.86 1.98
C ASN A 324 16.57 13.25 1.32
N SER A 325 16.56 13.09 0.01
CA SER A 325 15.40 12.61 -0.74
C SER A 325 15.75 11.42 -1.63
N GLU A 326 16.10 11.67 -2.87
CA GLU A 326 16.37 10.61 -3.86
C GLU A 326 17.72 9.92 -3.69
N TYR A 327 18.75 10.61 -3.13
CA TYR A 327 20.08 10.06 -2.88
C TYR A 327 20.34 9.74 -1.40
N ILE A 328 19.30 9.49 -0.61
CA ILE A 328 19.40 9.23 0.83
C ILE A 328 20.29 8.04 1.17
N LEU A 329 20.31 6.98 0.34
CA LEU A 329 21.17 5.80 0.57
C LEU A 329 22.64 6.13 0.31
N VAL A 330 22.95 6.95 -0.70
CA VAL A 330 24.29 7.44 -0.94
C VAL A 330 24.78 8.28 0.25
N SER A 331 23.92 9.17 0.74
CA SER A 331 24.23 10.02 1.91
C SER A 331 24.47 9.19 3.16
N LEU A 332 23.61 8.18 3.41
CA LEU A 332 23.75 7.23 4.52
C LEU A 332 25.06 6.45 4.42
N THR A 333 25.40 5.98 3.20
CA THR A 333 26.64 5.25 2.93
C THR A 333 27.86 6.13 3.16
N SER A 334 27.84 7.37 2.69
CA SER A 334 28.96 8.31 2.84
C SER A 334 29.15 8.78 4.28
N ALA A 335 28.07 8.94 5.04
CA ALA A 335 28.11 9.45 6.41
C ALA A 335 28.43 8.38 7.47
N TYR A 336 27.96 7.13 7.27
CA TYR A 336 28.08 6.07 8.29
C TYR A 336 28.73 4.78 7.77
N GLY A 337 28.97 4.70 6.48
CA GLY A 337 29.51 3.53 5.83
C GLY A 337 28.42 2.64 5.20
N LEU A 338 28.88 1.69 4.39
CA LEU A 338 28.06 0.79 3.61
C LEU A 338 27.10 -0.06 4.49
N LEU A 339 27.56 -0.48 5.67
CA LEU A 339 26.76 -1.32 6.58
C LEU A 339 25.49 -0.59 7.06
N ALA A 340 25.52 0.73 7.23
CA ALA A 340 24.34 1.50 7.62
C ALA A 340 23.26 1.49 6.50
N ALA A 341 23.69 1.67 5.25
CA ALA A 341 22.76 1.60 4.11
C ALA A 341 22.24 0.18 3.91
N VAL A 342 23.07 -0.85 4.05
CA VAL A 342 22.64 -2.27 3.98
C VAL A 342 21.63 -2.57 5.08
N THR A 343 21.85 -2.09 6.31
CA THR A 343 20.90 -2.27 7.42
C THR A 343 19.55 -1.62 7.10
N ALA A 344 19.55 -0.39 6.59
CA ALA A 344 18.31 0.31 6.20
C ALA A 344 17.55 -0.46 5.09
N VAL A 345 18.25 -0.89 4.06
CA VAL A 345 17.66 -1.68 2.95
C VAL A 345 17.14 -3.03 3.45
N THR A 346 17.87 -3.71 4.35
CA THR A 346 17.45 -4.99 4.93
C THR A 346 16.15 -4.84 5.74
N LEU A 347 16.04 -3.82 6.58
CA LEU A 347 14.81 -3.55 7.35
C LEU A 347 13.62 -3.28 6.42
N LEU A 348 13.81 -2.50 5.36
CA LEU A 348 12.79 -2.27 4.35
C LEU A 348 12.39 -3.57 3.64
N LEU A 349 13.36 -4.40 3.26
CA LEU A 349 13.11 -5.70 2.63
C LEU A 349 12.30 -6.62 3.54
N LEU A 350 12.65 -6.71 4.82
CA LEU A 350 11.90 -7.48 5.81
C LEU A 350 10.45 -6.97 5.95
N LEU A 351 10.25 -5.66 5.97
CA LEU A 351 8.92 -5.07 5.99
C LEU A 351 8.10 -5.47 4.75
N TRP A 352 8.67 -5.40 3.54
CA TRP A 352 7.96 -5.80 2.31
C TRP A 352 7.62 -7.27 2.29
N VAL A 353 8.58 -8.14 2.64
CA VAL A 353 8.34 -9.59 2.73
C VAL A 353 7.18 -9.86 3.67
N LYS A 354 7.15 -9.20 4.84
CA LYS A 354 6.05 -9.35 5.81
C LYS A 354 4.72 -8.85 5.26
N MET A 355 4.69 -7.70 4.58
CA MET A 355 3.48 -7.16 3.96
C MET A 355 2.95 -8.07 2.85
N PHE A 356 3.81 -8.59 1.98
CA PHE A 356 3.43 -9.58 0.97
C PHE A 356 2.93 -10.88 1.57
N HIS A 357 3.60 -11.37 2.61
CA HIS A 357 3.18 -12.58 3.33
C HIS A 357 1.77 -12.41 3.94
N ILE A 358 1.52 -11.30 4.64
CA ILE A 358 0.19 -10.97 5.17
C ILE A 358 -0.86 -10.95 4.05
N SER A 359 -0.54 -10.30 2.93
CA SER A 359 -1.46 -10.14 1.80
C SER A 359 -1.76 -11.47 1.10
N SER A 360 -0.75 -12.33 0.92
CA SER A 360 -0.89 -13.62 0.23
C SER A 360 -1.70 -14.65 1.00
N HIS A 361 -1.70 -14.57 2.34
CA HIS A 361 -2.44 -15.49 3.22
C HIS A 361 -3.85 -15.01 3.55
N GLN A 362 -4.32 -13.94 2.88
CA GLN A 362 -5.70 -13.47 3.06
C GLN A 362 -6.71 -14.38 2.37
N LYS A 363 -7.70 -14.85 3.13
CA LYS A 363 -8.86 -15.59 2.60
C LYS A 363 -9.75 -14.69 1.75
N ASN A 364 -9.90 -13.42 2.17
CA ASN A 364 -10.71 -12.43 1.45
C ASN A 364 -9.94 -11.85 0.26
N GLN A 365 -10.49 -12.03 -0.95
CA GLN A 365 -9.87 -11.58 -2.19
C GLN A 365 -9.70 -10.04 -2.27
N LEU A 366 -10.60 -9.27 -1.64
CA LEU A 366 -10.46 -7.81 -1.57
C LEU A 366 -9.22 -7.43 -0.72
N GLY A 367 -9.12 -8.00 0.49
CA GLY A 367 -7.98 -7.76 1.38
C GLY A 367 -6.66 -8.15 0.74
N MET A 368 -6.63 -9.30 0.07
CA MET A 368 -5.46 -9.76 -0.69
C MET A 368 -5.02 -8.72 -1.75
N MET A 369 -5.95 -8.24 -2.59
CA MET A 369 -5.60 -7.31 -3.67
C MET A 369 -5.21 -5.92 -3.16
N VAL A 370 -5.91 -5.42 -2.14
CA VAL A 370 -5.55 -4.15 -1.46
C VAL A 370 -4.17 -4.26 -0.82
N GLY A 371 -3.90 -5.37 -0.12
CA GLY A 371 -2.61 -5.63 0.50
C GLY A 371 -1.47 -5.74 -0.51
N TYR A 372 -1.68 -6.43 -1.63
CA TYR A 372 -0.71 -6.45 -2.75
C TYR A 372 -0.47 -5.04 -3.29
N GLY A 373 -1.52 -4.24 -3.49
CA GLY A 373 -1.38 -2.86 -3.95
C GLY A 373 -0.50 -2.02 -3.03
N CYS A 374 -0.77 -2.05 -1.72
CA CYS A 374 0.04 -1.35 -0.73
C CYS A 374 1.51 -1.82 -0.73
N SER A 375 1.72 -3.13 -0.75
CA SER A 375 3.07 -3.73 -0.74
C SER A 375 3.86 -3.39 -2.01
N MET A 376 3.22 -3.43 -3.18
CA MET A 376 3.84 -3.11 -4.47
C MET A 376 4.26 -1.65 -4.56
N VAL A 377 3.47 -0.71 -4.02
CA VAL A 377 3.86 0.71 -3.99
C VAL A 377 5.16 0.90 -3.21
N LEU A 378 5.23 0.38 -1.99
CA LEU A 378 6.42 0.54 -1.14
C LEU A 378 7.63 -0.18 -1.72
N LEU A 379 7.45 -1.39 -2.27
CA LEU A 379 8.52 -2.13 -2.94
C LEU A 379 9.03 -1.39 -4.18
N ALA A 380 8.13 -0.90 -5.04
CA ALA A 380 8.51 -0.23 -6.27
C ALA A 380 9.24 1.09 -6.00
N GLN A 381 8.78 1.90 -5.02
CA GLN A 381 9.46 3.13 -4.61
C GLN A 381 10.89 2.84 -4.12
N SER A 382 11.02 1.92 -3.18
CA SER A 382 12.32 1.62 -2.58
C SER A 382 13.25 0.90 -3.56
N GLY A 383 12.73 -0.03 -4.35
CA GLY A 383 13.51 -0.74 -5.37
C GLY A 383 14.04 0.21 -6.45
N LEU A 384 13.20 1.13 -6.92
CA LEU A 384 13.63 2.11 -7.93
C LEU A 384 14.70 3.06 -7.38
N VAL A 385 14.54 3.55 -6.15
CA VAL A 385 15.57 4.39 -5.51
C VAL A 385 16.87 3.62 -5.28
N LEU A 386 16.79 2.34 -4.87
CA LEU A 386 17.97 1.50 -4.70
C LEU A 386 18.74 1.35 -6.03
N VAL A 387 18.04 0.96 -7.10
CA VAL A 387 18.65 0.76 -8.44
C VAL A 387 19.24 2.07 -8.97
N MET A 388 18.57 3.20 -8.72
CA MET A 388 19.05 4.52 -9.10
C MET A 388 20.29 4.96 -8.30
N ASN A 389 20.31 4.71 -6.98
CA ASN A 389 21.47 5.04 -6.14
C ASN A 389 22.69 4.16 -6.48
N LEU A 390 22.49 2.98 -7.06
CA LEU A 390 23.56 2.14 -7.63
C LEU A 390 24.02 2.60 -9.03
N GLY A 391 23.43 3.67 -9.58
CA GLY A 391 23.77 4.19 -10.91
C GLY A 391 23.22 3.39 -12.07
N LEU A 392 22.38 2.36 -11.82
CA LEU A 392 21.82 1.47 -12.86
C LEU A 392 20.65 2.09 -13.61
N LEU A 393 20.04 3.14 -13.09
CA LEU A 393 18.96 3.91 -13.73
C LEU A 393 19.23 5.42 -13.60
N PRO A 394 18.71 6.24 -14.53
CA PRO A 394 18.82 7.69 -14.42
C PRO A 394 18.07 8.20 -13.18
N SER A 395 18.52 9.33 -12.63
CA SER A 395 17.90 9.92 -11.44
C SER A 395 16.41 10.17 -11.65
N ALA A 396 15.61 9.75 -10.68
CA ALA A 396 14.17 9.91 -10.64
C ALA A 396 13.79 10.66 -9.37
N ALA A 397 12.84 11.58 -9.43
CA ALA A 397 12.34 12.29 -8.26
C ALA A 397 11.39 11.39 -7.44
N ILE A 398 11.91 10.29 -6.94
CA ILE A 398 11.21 9.30 -6.10
C ILE A 398 11.97 9.17 -4.78
N THR A 399 11.24 8.98 -3.71
CA THR A 399 11.78 8.93 -2.34
C THR A 399 11.59 7.54 -1.73
N ILE A 400 12.51 7.13 -0.86
CA ILE A 400 12.39 5.90 -0.08
C ILE A 400 11.31 6.08 1.00
N PRO A 401 10.37 5.14 1.15
CA PRO A 401 9.42 5.12 2.25
C PRO A 401 10.09 5.23 3.61
N PHE A 402 9.54 6.03 4.52
CA PHE A 402 9.96 6.26 5.91
C PHE A 402 11.30 6.98 6.11
N PHE A 403 12.22 6.89 5.17
CA PHE A 403 13.56 7.47 5.30
C PHE A 403 13.70 8.86 4.67
N SER A 404 13.22 9.04 3.44
CA SER A 404 13.43 10.28 2.72
C SER A 404 12.60 11.43 3.28
N ALA A 405 13.17 12.63 3.28
CA ALA A 405 12.48 13.87 3.57
C ALA A 405 11.47 14.18 2.45
N GLY A 406 10.29 13.62 2.56
CA GLY A 406 9.23 13.80 1.57
C GLY A 406 7.87 13.72 2.27
N GLY A 407 7.50 14.77 3.00
CA GLY A 407 6.40 14.78 3.96
C GLY A 407 5.15 13.99 3.57
N SER A 408 4.54 14.28 2.41
CA SER A 408 3.34 13.55 1.97
C SER A 408 3.60 12.11 1.58
N ASN A 409 4.74 11.83 0.93
CA ASN A 409 5.10 10.46 0.55
C ASN A 409 5.35 9.59 1.78
N MET A 410 5.98 10.18 2.80
CA MET A 410 6.20 9.52 4.09
C MET A 410 4.88 9.19 4.79
N VAL A 411 3.98 10.17 4.90
CA VAL A 411 2.63 9.96 5.49
C VAL A 411 1.85 8.89 4.72
N SER A 412 1.89 8.91 3.39
CA SER A 412 1.25 7.89 2.55
C SER A 412 1.83 6.50 2.80
N SER A 413 3.14 6.38 3.00
CA SER A 413 3.78 5.10 3.33
C SER A 413 3.27 4.51 4.65
N TYR A 414 3.08 5.36 5.67
CA TYR A 414 2.46 4.96 6.93
C TYR A 414 0.99 4.55 6.76
N ILE A 415 0.20 5.30 5.96
CA ILE A 415 -1.21 4.95 5.67
C ILE A 415 -1.30 3.61 4.94
N LEU A 416 -0.47 3.37 3.92
CA LEU A 416 -0.42 2.11 3.18
C LEU A 416 -0.06 0.92 4.10
N THR A 417 0.88 1.14 5.01
CA THR A 417 1.25 0.14 6.03
C THR A 417 0.11 -0.09 7.02
N GLY A 418 -0.58 0.98 7.43
CA GLY A 418 -1.78 0.92 8.27
C GLY A 418 -2.92 0.12 7.63
N LEU A 419 -3.11 0.22 6.31
CA LEU A 419 -4.07 -0.61 5.56
C LEU A 419 -3.71 -2.10 5.61
N VAL A 420 -2.42 -2.45 5.46
CA VAL A 420 -1.99 -3.86 5.58
C VAL A 420 -2.16 -4.37 7.01
N LEU A 421 -1.89 -3.53 8.01
CA LEU A 421 -2.19 -3.86 9.41
C LEU A 421 -3.69 -4.05 9.66
N SER A 422 -4.55 -3.24 9.03
CA SER A 422 -6.00 -3.41 9.07
C SER A 422 -6.42 -4.75 8.44
N ILE A 423 -5.86 -5.09 7.29
CA ILE A 423 -6.11 -6.38 6.61
C ILE A 423 -5.72 -7.55 7.52
N TYR A 424 -4.57 -7.47 8.19
CA TYR A 424 -4.15 -8.49 9.15
C TYR A 424 -5.07 -8.56 10.37
N ARG A 425 -5.49 -7.37 10.88
CA ARG A 425 -6.34 -7.25 12.06
C ARG A 425 -7.69 -7.91 11.88
N TYR A 426 -8.28 -7.76 10.70
CA TYR A 426 -9.63 -8.22 10.38
C TYR A 426 -9.67 -9.50 9.54
N LYS A 427 -8.55 -10.23 9.44
CA LYS A 427 -8.43 -11.42 8.57
C LYS A 427 -9.40 -12.56 8.91
N ASP A 428 -9.71 -12.73 10.19
CA ASP A 428 -10.56 -13.80 10.71
C ASP A 428 -11.96 -13.29 11.10
N ILE A 429 -12.24 -11.99 10.94
CA ILE A 429 -13.50 -11.34 11.36
C ILE A 429 -14.45 -11.15 10.18
N LEU A 430 -13.94 -10.92 8.99
CA LEU A 430 -14.79 -10.73 7.81
C LEU A 430 -15.16 -12.11 7.26
N PRO A 431 -16.48 -12.37 7.00
CA PRO A 431 -16.90 -13.58 6.33
C PRO A 431 -16.13 -13.69 5.02
N GLY A 432 -15.45 -14.82 4.82
CA GLY A 432 -14.88 -15.15 3.51
C GLY A 432 -15.99 -14.99 2.50
N ASN A 433 -15.75 -14.30 1.36
CA ASN A 433 -16.77 -13.98 0.36
C ASN A 433 -17.85 -15.05 0.30
N PRO A 434 -19.13 -14.72 0.51
CA PRO A 434 -20.18 -15.61 0.13
C PRO A 434 -20.01 -15.82 -1.38
N VAL A 435 -19.47 -16.96 -1.78
CA VAL A 435 -19.68 -17.47 -3.13
C VAL A 435 -21.20 -17.56 -3.21
N LYS A 436 -21.86 -16.65 -3.92
CA LYS A 436 -23.21 -16.89 -4.37
C LYS A 436 -23.12 -18.25 -5.04
N ARG A 437 -23.57 -19.29 -4.33
CA ARG A 437 -23.88 -20.57 -4.95
C ARG A 437 -24.91 -20.19 -6.02
N MET A 438 -24.45 -20.12 -7.26
CA MET A 438 -25.40 -20.16 -8.38
C MET A 438 -26.10 -21.50 -8.21
N HIS A 439 -27.34 -21.45 -7.76
CA HIS A 439 -28.22 -22.57 -7.95
C HIS A 439 -28.11 -22.94 -9.44
N PRO A 440 -27.84 -24.20 -9.78
CA PRO A 440 -27.97 -24.62 -11.15
C PRO A 440 -29.43 -24.31 -11.52
N ALA A 441 -29.61 -23.40 -12.48
CA ALA A 441 -30.90 -23.19 -13.09
C ALA A 441 -31.40 -24.58 -13.48
N SER A 442 -32.51 -25.00 -12.89
CA SER A 442 -33.29 -26.17 -13.30
C SER A 442 -33.37 -26.13 -14.82
N ALA A 443 -32.80 -27.14 -15.46
CA ALA A 443 -33.05 -27.41 -16.87
C ALA A 443 -34.56 -27.67 -17.05
N GLU A 444 -35.22 -26.80 -17.73
CA GLU A 444 -36.38 -27.06 -18.56
C GLU A 444 -36.09 -26.66 -20.00
#